data_46d45c7dcea265db23dbb439d0222ff9
#
_entry.id   46d45c7dcea265db23dbb439d0222ff9
#
_cell.length_a   1.000
_cell.length_b   1.000
_cell.length_c   1.000
_cell.angle_alpha   90.00
_cell.angle_beta   90.00
_cell.angle_gamma   90.00
#
_symmetry.space_group_name_H-M   'P 1'
#
loop_
_entity.id
_entity.type
_entity.pdbx_description
1 polymer ?
#
loop_
_entity_poly.entity_id
_entity_poly.type
_entity_poly.pdbx_seq_one_letter_code
_entity_poly.pdbx_strand_id
1 'polypeptide(L)'
;MFAIIALSFVCSGSAQSVLGKWKMVDDKNGKARCIVHIYEKDGIVYGKILELLNPDKKDAVCKDCDDHRKNKKVEGMVVIENMKKAGDKYEGGEILNPDSGKFYRCKLWLDEHNSDVLHVRGYLAFFYRTQKWYRIED
;
A
#
# COMPACT_ATOMS: atom_id res chain seq x y z
N MET A 1 -23.18 1.95 52.42
CA MET A 1 -22.84 2.81 51.25
C MET A 1 -21.94 1.98 50.34
N PHE A 2 -22.46 1.57 49.21
CA PHE A 2 -21.71 0.76 48.23
C PHE A 2 -21.23 1.64 47.12
N ALA A 3 -19.90 1.74 46.92
CA ALA A 3 -19.32 2.40 45.75
C ALA A 3 -19.32 1.39 44.62
N ILE A 4 -20.13 1.66 43.60
CA ILE A 4 -20.09 0.91 42.35
C ILE A 4 -18.95 1.51 41.54
N ILE A 5 -17.83 0.76 41.46
CA ILE A 5 -16.75 1.09 40.53
C ILE A 5 -17.22 0.56 39.18
N ALA A 6 -17.75 1.43 38.36
CA ALA A 6 -17.99 1.10 36.96
C ALA A 6 -16.62 0.96 36.29
N LEU A 7 -16.18 -0.26 36.09
CA LEU A 7 -15.02 -0.54 35.25
C LEU A 7 -15.45 -0.24 33.81
N SER A 8 -15.11 0.96 33.36
CA SER A 8 -15.24 1.28 31.94
C SER A 8 -14.18 0.47 31.20
N PHE A 9 -14.59 -0.63 30.62
CA PHE A 9 -13.79 -1.29 29.62
C PHE A 9 -13.75 -0.37 28.40
N VAL A 10 -12.71 0.44 28.30
CA VAL A 10 -12.38 1.08 27.06
C VAL A 10 -11.82 -0.01 26.16
N CYS A 11 -12.69 -0.57 25.33
CA CYS A 11 -12.25 -1.35 24.19
C CYS A 11 -11.49 -0.37 23.27
N SER A 12 -10.18 -0.25 23.46
CA SER A 12 -9.33 0.36 22.44
C SER A 12 -9.27 -0.62 21.28
N GLY A 13 -10.36 -0.68 20.49
CA GLY A 13 -10.30 -1.27 19.18
C GLY A 13 -9.30 -0.43 18.40
N SER A 14 -8.07 -0.95 18.19
CA SER A 14 -7.16 -0.34 17.24
C SER A 14 -7.87 -0.32 15.91
N ALA A 15 -8.32 0.86 15.49
CA ALA A 15 -8.85 1.04 14.16
C ALA A 15 -7.78 0.53 13.19
N GLN A 16 -8.10 -0.49 12.41
CA GLN A 16 -7.22 -1.00 11.39
C GLN A 16 -6.87 0.15 10.46
N SER A 17 -5.59 0.30 10.16
CA SER A 17 -5.11 1.35 9.27
C SER A 17 -4.57 0.78 7.97
N VAL A 18 -4.28 1.64 7.01
CA VAL A 18 -3.61 1.24 5.77
C VAL A 18 -2.16 0.79 6.01
N LEU A 19 -1.60 1.10 7.18
CA LEU A 19 -0.23 0.74 7.51
C LEU A 19 -0.11 -0.77 7.71
N GLY A 20 1.01 -1.34 7.30
CA GLY A 20 1.31 -2.75 7.44
C GLY A 20 1.74 -3.39 6.13
N LYS A 21 1.72 -4.71 6.11
CA LYS A 21 2.16 -5.49 4.94
C LYS A 21 0.96 -5.98 4.14
N TRP A 22 1.09 -5.87 2.85
CA TRP A 22 0.02 -6.17 1.90
C TRP A 22 0.53 -7.04 0.78
N LYS A 23 -0.27 -8.02 0.39
CA LYS A 23 -0.02 -8.85 -0.78
C LYS A 23 -0.71 -8.22 -1.97
N MET A 24 0.07 -7.80 -2.96
CA MET A 24 -0.42 -7.29 -4.23
C MET A 24 -0.74 -8.47 -5.14
N VAL A 25 -1.98 -8.53 -5.59
CA VAL A 25 -2.47 -9.59 -6.46
C VAL A 25 -2.83 -8.98 -7.81
N ASP A 26 -2.41 -9.66 -8.88
CA ASP A 26 -2.77 -9.27 -10.25
C ASP A 26 -4.27 -9.50 -10.45
N ASP A 27 -5.00 -8.46 -10.80
CA ASP A 27 -6.46 -8.52 -11.01
C ASP A 27 -6.87 -9.28 -12.28
N LYS A 28 -5.92 -9.53 -13.19
CA LYS A 28 -6.19 -10.27 -14.42
C LYS A 28 -6.14 -11.77 -14.24
N ASN A 29 -5.19 -12.27 -13.45
CA ASN A 29 -4.94 -13.70 -13.29
C ASN A 29 -5.00 -14.20 -11.84
N GLY A 30 -5.22 -13.33 -10.88
CA GLY A 30 -5.28 -13.68 -9.45
C GLY A 30 -3.96 -14.10 -8.83
N LYS A 31 -2.84 -13.97 -9.54
CA LYS A 31 -1.52 -14.35 -9.00
C LYS A 31 -0.96 -13.26 -8.09
N ALA A 32 -0.42 -13.68 -6.95
CA ALA A 32 0.30 -12.79 -6.06
C ALA A 32 1.62 -12.36 -6.71
N ARG A 33 1.87 -11.05 -6.78
CA ARG A 33 3.04 -10.48 -7.45
C ARG A 33 4.13 -10.06 -6.49
N CYS A 34 3.75 -9.40 -5.40
CA CYS A 34 4.73 -8.89 -4.45
C CYS A 34 4.09 -8.62 -3.09
N ILE A 35 4.95 -8.43 -2.11
CA ILE A 35 4.59 -7.95 -0.77
C ILE A 35 5.03 -6.49 -0.68
N VAL A 36 4.12 -5.62 -0.28
CA VAL A 36 4.35 -4.19 -0.12
C VAL A 36 4.18 -3.83 1.36
N HIS A 37 5.13 -3.12 1.90
CA HIS A 37 5.04 -2.54 3.23
C HIS A 37 4.63 -1.08 3.13
N ILE A 38 3.45 -0.76 3.66
CA ILE A 38 2.97 0.60 3.77
C ILE A 38 3.31 1.11 5.17
N TYR A 39 4.05 2.20 5.23
CA TYR A 39 4.55 2.77 6.47
C TYR A 39 4.45 4.29 6.48
N GLU A 40 4.52 4.86 7.67
CA GLU A 40 4.44 6.30 7.86
C GLU A 40 5.78 6.82 8.36
N LYS A 41 6.20 7.95 7.81
CA LYS A 41 7.37 8.70 8.23
C LYS A 41 7.04 10.18 8.21
N ASP A 42 7.19 10.85 9.36
CA ASP A 42 6.92 12.29 9.51
C ASP A 42 5.52 12.70 9.02
N GLY A 43 4.51 11.86 9.28
CA GLY A 43 3.12 12.12 8.92
C GLY A 43 2.79 11.82 7.45
N ILE A 44 3.76 11.36 6.67
CA ILE A 44 3.59 11.02 5.25
C ILE A 44 3.66 9.51 5.09
N VAL A 45 2.81 8.96 4.22
CA VAL A 45 2.71 7.52 3.98
C VAL A 45 3.43 7.14 2.69
N TYR A 46 4.19 6.06 2.79
CA TYR A 46 5.01 5.47 1.73
C TYR A 46 4.70 3.99 1.58
N GLY A 47 5.03 3.44 0.42
CA GLY A 47 4.94 2.01 0.18
C GLY A 47 6.23 1.47 -0.44
N LYS A 48 6.76 0.41 0.15
CA LYS A 48 8.02 -0.22 -0.26
C LYS A 48 7.77 -1.66 -0.66
N ILE A 49 8.29 -2.07 -1.81
CA ILE A 49 8.24 -3.47 -2.22
C ILE A 49 9.25 -4.23 -1.37
N LEU A 50 8.76 -5.13 -0.52
CA LEU A 50 9.62 -5.96 0.33
C LEU A 50 10.13 -7.18 -0.41
N GLU A 51 9.25 -7.81 -1.21
CA GLU A 51 9.54 -9.09 -1.83
C GLU A 51 8.78 -9.24 -3.13
N LEU A 52 9.47 -9.70 -4.16
CA LEU A 52 8.85 -10.16 -5.41
C LEU A 52 8.58 -11.65 -5.29
N LEU A 53 7.36 -12.07 -5.57
CA LEU A 53 6.90 -13.45 -5.33
C LEU A 53 7.14 -14.38 -6.52
N ASN A 54 7.37 -13.82 -7.71
CA ASN A 54 7.74 -14.63 -8.87
C ASN A 54 9.26 -14.90 -8.83
N PRO A 55 9.70 -16.17 -8.68
CA PRO A 55 11.12 -16.50 -8.62
C PRO A 55 11.93 -16.02 -9.83
N ASP A 56 11.29 -15.98 -11.01
CA ASP A 56 11.94 -15.53 -12.24
C ASP A 56 12.21 -14.03 -12.27
N LYS A 57 11.60 -13.26 -11.36
CA LYS A 57 11.70 -11.80 -11.30
C LYS A 57 12.43 -11.27 -10.06
N LYS A 58 13.01 -12.14 -9.24
CA LYS A 58 13.68 -11.74 -8.00
C LYS A 58 14.76 -10.68 -8.21
N ASP A 59 15.47 -10.75 -9.33
CA ASP A 59 16.54 -9.81 -9.67
C ASP A 59 16.09 -8.70 -10.62
N ALA A 60 14.79 -8.50 -10.79
CA ALA A 60 14.25 -7.46 -11.66
C ALA A 60 14.74 -6.08 -11.22
N VAL A 61 15.05 -5.25 -12.21
CA VAL A 61 15.45 -3.86 -12.03
C VAL A 61 14.48 -2.95 -12.79
N CYS A 62 14.39 -1.69 -12.38
CA CYS A 62 13.57 -0.71 -13.11
C CYS A 62 14.35 -0.14 -14.30
N LYS A 63 14.24 -0.79 -15.44
CA LYS A 63 14.94 -0.38 -16.68
C LYS A 63 14.40 0.92 -17.24
N ASP A 64 13.10 1.15 -17.09
CA ASP A 64 12.40 2.27 -17.70
C ASP A 64 12.16 3.44 -16.75
N CYS A 65 12.72 3.37 -15.53
CA CYS A 65 12.70 4.50 -14.61
C CYS A 65 13.61 5.63 -15.11
N ASP A 66 13.17 6.88 -14.97
CA ASP A 66 13.93 8.06 -15.41
C ASP A 66 14.65 8.79 -14.26
N ASP A 67 14.41 8.39 -13.04
CA ASP A 67 14.95 9.02 -11.84
C ASP A 67 16.06 8.16 -11.22
N HIS A 68 16.34 8.40 -9.92
CA HIS A 68 17.35 7.67 -9.15
C HIS A 68 17.08 6.16 -9.08
N ARG A 69 15.88 5.70 -9.44
CA ARG A 69 15.51 4.27 -9.42
C ARG A 69 15.94 3.52 -10.68
N LYS A 70 16.43 4.24 -11.70
CA LYS A 70 16.85 3.62 -12.96
C LYS A 70 17.88 2.53 -12.72
N ASN A 71 17.60 1.33 -13.22
CA ASN A 71 18.43 0.13 -13.10
C ASN A 71 18.66 -0.32 -11.65
N LYS A 72 17.85 0.18 -10.71
CA LYS A 72 17.87 -0.30 -9.32
C LYS A 72 16.97 -1.51 -9.17
N LYS A 73 17.26 -2.34 -8.18
CA LYS A 73 16.43 -3.51 -7.86
C LYS A 73 15.02 -3.08 -7.48
N VAL A 74 14.03 -3.79 -8.00
CA VAL A 74 12.63 -3.58 -7.64
C VAL A 74 12.37 -4.04 -6.21
N GLU A 75 12.97 -5.15 -5.77
CA GLU A 75 12.94 -5.52 -4.35
C GLU A 75 13.64 -4.45 -3.51
N GLY A 76 12.94 -3.96 -2.49
CA GLY A 76 13.42 -2.89 -1.62
C GLY A 76 13.10 -1.48 -2.10
N MET A 77 12.46 -1.35 -3.26
CA MET A 77 12.17 -0.05 -3.85
C MET A 77 10.92 0.59 -3.24
N VAL A 78 11.02 1.88 -2.92
CA VAL A 78 9.85 2.69 -2.54
C VAL A 78 9.12 3.05 -3.83
N VAL A 79 7.88 2.57 -3.95
CA VAL A 79 7.05 2.77 -5.15
C VAL A 79 5.82 3.63 -4.89
N ILE A 80 5.41 3.77 -3.64
CA ILE A 80 4.34 4.70 -3.24
C ILE A 80 4.96 5.79 -2.39
N GLU A 81 4.73 7.05 -2.77
CA GLU A 81 5.31 8.20 -2.11
C GLU A 81 4.31 9.31 -1.88
N ASN A 82 4.56 10.09 -0.84
CA ASN A 82 3.91 11.36 -0.56
C ASN A 82 2.39 11.26 -0.35
N MET A 83 1.92 10.14 0.15
CA MET A 83 0.51 9.96 0.46
C MET A 83 0.15 10.68 1.76
N LYS A 84 -0.88 11.50 1.70
CA LYS A 84 -1.35 12.31 2.84
C LYS A 84 -2.74 11.89 3.25
N LYS A 85 -2.99 11.89 4.54
CA LYS A 85 -4.31 11.57 5.06
C LYS A 85 -5.33 12.63 4.65
N ALA A 86 -6.45 12.16 4.09
CA ALA A 86 -7.59 12.97 3.68
C ALA A 86 -8.87 12.26 4.15
N GLY A 87 -9.32 12.58 5.36
CA GLY A 87 -10.42 11.86 6.00
C GLY A 87 -10.02 10.41 6.33
N ASP A 88 -10.77 9.45 5.81
CA ASP A 88 -10.51 8.02 5.96
C ASP A 88 -9.65 7.43 4.83
N LYS A 89 -9.17 8.28 3.93
CA LYS A 89 -8.37 7.88 2.76
C LYS A 89 -7.00 8.55 2.78
N TYR A 90 -6.12 8.07 1.91
CA TYR A 90 -4.82 8.68 1.67
C TYR A 90 -4.70 9.04 0.20
N GLU A 91 -4.26 10.26 -0.09
CA GLU A 91 -4.17 10.78 -1.46
C GLU A 91 -3.05 11.82 -1.57
N GLY A 92 -2.91 12.42 -2.74
CA GLY A 92 -1.93 13.49 -3.01
C GLY A 92 -0.54 12.99 -3.34
N GLY A 93 -0.34 11.69 -3.38
CA GLY A 93 0.93 11.08 -3.74
C GLY A 93 0.87 10.31 -5.05
N GLU A 94 1.89 9.50 -5.29
CA GLU A 94 2.11 8.79 -6.54
C GLU A 94 2.45 7.33 -6.29
N ILE A 95 2.12 6.50 -7.26
CA ILE A 95 2.57 5.12 -7.33
C ILE A 95 3.35 4.90 -8.63
N LEU A 96 4.52 4.28 -8.50
CA LEU A 96 5.36 3.88 -9.62
C LEU A 96 5.04 2.45 -10.03
N ASN A 97 4.86 2.24 -11.33
CA ASN A 97 4.89 0.91 -11.90
C ASN A 97 6.34 0.62 -12.36
N PRO A 98 7.08 -0.25 -11.67
CA PRO A 98 8.48 -0.50 -12.04
C PRO A 98 8.64 -1.27 -13.34
N ASP A 99 7.60 -1.94 -13.84
CA ASP A 99 7.65 -2.63 -15.13
C ASP A 99 7.67 -1.66 -16.32
N SER A 100 7.06 -0.48 -16.16
CA SER A 100 6.98 0.53 -17.23
C SER A 100 7.71 1.81 -16.92
N GLY A 101 8.12 2.02 -15.67
CA GLY A 101 8.71 3.28 -15.22
C GLY A 101 7.72 4.43 -15.11
N LYS A 102 6.43 4.17 -15.26
CA LYS A 102 5.39 5.21 -15.23
C LYS A 102 4.89 5.47 -13.83
N PHE A 103 4.62 6.75 -13.55
CA PHE A 103 3.99 7.20 -12.32
C PHE A 103 2.50 7.45 -12.54
N TYR A 104 1.71 7.12 -11.52
CA TYR A 104 0.28 7.39 -11.47
C TYR A 104 -0.03 8.13 -10.17
N ARG A 105 -0.93 9.10 -10.22
CA ARG A 105 -1.48 9.66 -8.97
C ARG A 105 -2.17 8.53 -8.23
N CYS A 106 -2.04 8.51 -6.93
CA CYS A 106 -2.45 7.37 -6.12
C CYS A 106 -3.44 7.76 -5.04
N LYS A 107 -4.37 6.86 -4.78
CA LYS A 107 -5.29 6.93 -3.66
C LYS A 107 -5.37 5.57 -2.98
N LEU A 108 -5.33 5.57 -1.67
CA LEU A 108 -5.40 4.36 -0.84
C LEU A 108 -6.55 4.48 0.14
N TRP A 109 -7.31 3.41 0.33
CA TRP A 109 -8.32 3.32 1.39
C TRP A 109 -8.62 1.89 1.72
N LEU A 110 -8.99 1.64 2.98
CA LEU A 110 -9.44 0.32 3.40
C LEU A 110 -10.84 0.05 2.86
N ASP A 111 -11.10 -1.21 2.52
CA ASP A 111 -12.45 -1.63 2.16
C ASP A 111 -13.41 -1.33 3.31
N GLU A 112 -14.59 -0.83 2.99
CA GLU A 112 -15.61 -0.40 3.96
C GLU A 112 -16.07 -1.54 4.86
N HIS A 113 -16.10 -2.76 4.32
CA HIS A 113 -16.62 -3.95 5.03
C HIS A 113 -15.53 -4.92 5.48
N ASN A 114 -14.29 -4.75 5.03
CA ASN A 114 -13.20 -5.65 5.38
C ASN A 114 -11.87 -4.89 5.46
N SER A 115 -11.41 -4.64 6.67
CA SER A 115 -10.17 -3.89 6.92
C SER A 115 -8.89 -4.64 6.52
N ASP A 116 -9.02 -5.91 6.11
CA ASP A 116 -7.90 -6.69 5.57
C ASP A 116 -7.80 -6.58 4.05
N VAL A 117 -8.63 -5.75 3.44
CA VAL A 117 -8.58 -5.42 2.02
C VAL A 117 -8.27 -3.95 1.84
N LEU A 118 -7.23 -3.65 1.06
CA LEU A 118 -6.82 -2.30 0.72
C LEU A 118 -7.16 -2.03 -0.75
N HIS A 119 -7.84 -0.93 -1.00
CA HIS A 119 -8.04 -0.43 -2.35
C HIS A 119 -6.89 0.49 -2.71
N VAL A 120 -6.24 0.20 -3.82
CA VAL A 120 -5.13 1.00 -4.38
C VAL A 120 -5.55 1.46 -5.76
N ARG A 121 -5.72 2.76 -5.93
CA ARG A 121 -6.17 3.34 -7.19
C ARG A 121 -5.08 4.21 -7.78
N GLY A 122 -4.74 3.92 -9.04
CA GLY A 122 -3.86 4.76 -9.85
C GLY A 122 -4.66 5.54 -10.86
N TYR A 123 -4.32 6.81 -11.06
CA TYR A 123 -4.96 7.71 -12.02
C TYR A 123 -3.98 8.15 -13.08
N LEU A 124 -4.42 8.11 -14.34
CA LEU A 124 -3.69 8.66 -15.47
C LEU A 124 -4.68 9.44 -16.34
N ALA A 125 -4.57 10.77 -16.34
CA ALA A 125 -5.50 11.66 -17.03
C ALA A 125 -6.96 11.37 -16.60
N PHE A 126 -7.82 10.94 -17.52
CA PHE A 126 -9.22 10.64 -17.25
C PHE A 126 -9.47 9.20 -16.81
N PHE A 127 -8.44 8.37 -16.85
CA PHE A 127 -8.56 6.96 -16.56
C PHE A 127 -8.09 6.65 -15.15
N TYR A 128 -8.71 5.69 -14.54
CA TYR A 128 -8.22 5.14 -13.27
C TYR A 128 -8.39 3.62 -13.26
N ARG A 129 -7.58 2.97 -12.46
CA ARG A 129 -7.64 1.54 -12.21
C ARG A 129 -7.49 1.29 -10.73
N THR A 130 -8.39 0.48 -10.17
CA THR A 130 -8.37 0.13 -8.75
C THR A 130 -7.97 -1.33 -8.61
N GLN A 131 -6.96 -1.58 -7.79
CA GLN A 131 -6.56 -2.92 -7.37
C GLN A 131 -6.98 -3.16 -5.94
N LYS A 132 -7.18 -4.42 -5.58
CA LYS A 132 -7.37 -4.87 -4.21
C LYS A 132 -6.11 -5.57 -3.74
N TRP A 133 -5.55 -5.10 -2.64
CA TRP A 133 -4.42 -5.75 -1.98
C TRP A 133 -4.92 -6.37 -0.68
N TYR A 134 -4.29 -7.45 -0.26
CA TYR A 134 -4.76 -8.23 0.88
C TYR A 134 -3.74 -8.19 2.00
N ARG A 135 -4.21 -7.90 3.22
CA ARG A 135 -3.35 -7.80 4.39
C ARG A 135 -2.71 -9.16 4.67
N ILE A 136 -1.42 -9.12 4.96
CA ILE A 136 -0.70 -10.28 5.49
C ILE A 136 -0.27 -9.97 6.91
N GLU A 137 -0.35 -10.99 7.74
CA GLU A 137 0.11 -10.90 9.12
C GLU A 137 1.56 -11.37 9.20
N ASP A 138 2.29 -10.77 10.12
CA ASP A 138 3.67 -11.17 10.39
C ASP A 138 3.72 -12.52 11.13
#